data_3b27bc44a6dfd0c829591ae903004199
#
_entry.id   3b27bc44a6dfd0c829591ae903004199
#
_cell.length_a   1.000
_cell.length_b   1.000
_cell.length_c   1.000
_cell.angle_alpha   90.00
_cell.angle_beta   90.00
_cell.angle_gamma   90.00
#
_symmetry.space_group_name_H-M   'P 1'
#
loop_
_entity.id
_entity.type
_entity.pdbx_description
1 polymer ?
#
loop_
_entity_poly.entity_id
_entity_poly.type
_entity_poly.pdbx_seq_one_letter_code
_entity_poly.pdbx_strand_id
1 'polypeptide(L)'
;SISAYQDPWGVKLTTKNITPSGLTIVCTQQDGEPTGELQTGSYYGLEMLQDGEWVAVELLPMEYELAWTSEAWMIPNNAETEWEVNWSRLYGELPAGSYRISKSVMDFRGTGDYDTKTYYAGFDLVDAADTSNVSYEHDGFGVSVPLLSGWEYKVEEYSADGMSYGVSFRPAGEDGWIDFQYWPTFGVCGTGLSMKEFG
;
A
#
# COMPACT_ATOMS: atom_id res chain seq x y z
N SER A 1 -13.98 29.78 6.20
CA SER A 1 -13.05 29.03 5.31
C SER A 1 -11.86 28.65 6.16
N ILE A 2 -11.74 27.36 6.53
CA ILE A 2 -10.53 26.83 7.14
C ILE A 2 -9.54 26.71 5.97
N SER A 3 -8.54 27.60 5.92
CA SER A 3 -7.42 27.45 5.00
C SER A 3 -6.72 26.14 5.38
N ALA A 4 -6.76 25.17 4.48
CA ALA A 4 -5.96 23.97 4.66
C ALA A 4 -4.50 24.42 4.79
N TYR A 5 -3.83 23.99 5.87
CA TYR A 5 -2.41 24.26 6.06
C TYR A 5 -1.66 23.67 4.86
N GLN A 6 -1.15 24.51 4.01
CA GLN A 6 -0.33 24.10 2.87
C GLN A 6 1.13 24.06 3.34
N ASP A 7 1.77 22.91 3.15
CA ASP A 7 3.18 22.78 3.49
C ASP A 7 4.01 23.76 2.66
N PRO A 8 4.89 24.57 3.26
CA PRO A 8 5.68 25.57 2.51
C PRO A 8 6.55 24.96 1.41
N TRP A 9 6.99 23.72 1.57
CA TRP A 9 7.78 23.02 0.54
C TRP A 9 6.92 22.22 -0.43
N GLY A 10 5.61 22.11 -0.18
CA GLY A 10 4.68 21.35 -1.00
C GLY A 10 4.92 19.85 -1.01
N VAL A 11 5.58 19.32 0.04
CA VAL A 11 5.92 17.90 0.15
C VAL A 11 4.79 17.15 0.83
N LYS A 12 4.39 16.02 0.23
CA LYS A 12 3.44 15.08 0.79
C LYS A 12 3.97 13.65 0.61
N LEU A 13 3.88 12.84 1.66
CA LEU A 13 4.18 11.42 1.61
C LEU A 13 2.88 10.60 1.65
N THR A 14 2.83 9.56 0.83
CA THR A 14 1.82 8.51 0.87
C THR A 14 2.50 7.15 0.74
N THR A 15 1.76 6.07 0.94
CA THR A 15 2.29 4.70 0.88
C THR A 15 1.49 3.86 -0.11
N LYS A 16 2.15 2.89 -0.74
CA LYS A 16 1.54 1.85 -1.58
C LYS A 16 2.32 0.54 -1.48
N ASN A 17 1.80 -0.53 -2.06
CA ASN A 17 2.42 -1.86 -2.07
C ASN A 17 2.79 -2.34 -0.66
N ILE A 18 1.89 -2.15 0.29
CA ILE A 18 2.12 -2.40 1.71
C ILE A 18 2.14 -3.90 1.98
N THR A 19 3.18 -4.37 2.65
CA THR A 19 3.37 -5.75 3.11
C THR A 19 3.87 -5.75 4.55
N PRO A 20 3.81 -6.86 5.29
CA PRO A 20 4.40 -6.93 6.63
C PRO A 20 5.90 -6.62 6.70
N SER A 21 6.63 -6.77 5.61
CA SER A 21 8.09 -6.59 5.54
C SER A 21 8.56 -5.37 4.77
N GLY A 22 7.66 -4.57 4.19
CA GLY A 22 8.04 -3.39 3.40
C GLY A 22 6.87 -2.70 2.72
N LEU A 23 7.15 -1.58 2.08
CA LEU A 23 6.20 -0.80 1.30
C LEU A 23 6.94 0.09 0.28
N THR A 24 6.18 0.79 -0.55
CA THR A 24 6.70 1.88 -1.38
C THR A 24 6.23 3.22 -0.79
N ILE A 25 7.17 4.12 -0.50
CA ILE A 25 6.87 5.51 -0.16
C ILE A 25 6.71 6.27 -1.48
N VAL A 26 5.63 7.02 -1.60
CA VAL A 26 5.39 7.95 -2.70
C VAL A 26 5.54 9.36 -2.14
N CYS A 27 6.49 10.12 -2.67
CA CYS A 27 6.73 11.51 -2.33
C CYS A 27 6.26 12.40 -3.48
N THR A 28 5.27 13.24 -3.23
CA THR A 28 4.81 14.24 -4.20
C THR A 28 5.26 15.61 -3.72
N GLN A 29 5.89 16.38 -4.61
CA GLN A 29 6.17 17.78 -4.39
C GLN A 29 5.34 18.60 -5.37
N GLN A 30 4.51 19.49 -4.86
CA GLN A 30 3.62 20.34 -5.66
C GLN A 30 3.25 21.62 -4.91
N ASP A 31 3.14 22.72 -5.64
CA ASP A 31 2.63 24.01 -5.14
C ASP A 31 3.40 24.57 -3.92
N GLY A 32 4.64 24.13 -3.69
CA GLY A 32 5.53 24.63 -2.65
C GLY A 32 6.67 25.46 -3.23
N GLU A 33 7.25 26.29 -2.38
CA GLU A 33 8.38 27.18 -2.71
C GLU A 33 9.57 26.89 -1.78
N PRO A 34 10.28 25.75 -1.95
CA PRO A 34 11.53 25.53 -1.24
C PRO A 34 12.58 26.58 -1.67
N THR A 35 13.49 26.91 -0.78
CA THR A 35 14.50 27.95 -1.06
C THR A 35 15.78 27.38 -1.67
N GLY A 36 15.99 26.08 -1.59
CA GLY A 36 17.10 25.33 -2.15
C GLY A 36 16.63 24.07 -2.86
N GLU A 37 17.47 23.06 -2.86
CA GLU A 37 17.17 21.75 -3.44
C GLU A 37 16.61 20.81 -2.38
N LEU A 38 15.40 20.28 -2.60
CA LEU A 38 14.83 19.30 -1.70
C LEU A 38 15.51 17.95 -1.89
N GLN A 39 15.95 17.38 -0.78
CA GLN A 39 16.61 16.07 -0.76
C GLN A 39 16.30 15.30 0.52
N THR A 40 16.43 13.98 0.45
CA THR A 40 16.30 13.07 1.58
C THR A 40 17.42 12.04 1.53
N GLY A 41 17.59 11.27 2.59
CA GLY A 41 18.55 10.15 2.63
C GLY A 41 17.87 8.79 2.66
N SER A 42 18.67 7.73 2.81
CA SER A 42 18.17 6.36 2.97
C SER A 42 17.41 6.12 4.27
N TYR A 43 17.66 6.91 5.31
CA TYR A 43 17.03 6.78 6.62
C TYR A 43 15.50 6.95 6.54
N TYR A 44 14.80 6.14 7.31
CA TYR A 44 13.38 6.28 7.62
C TYR A 44 13.10 5.91 9.08
N GLY A 45 12.10 6.53 9.68
CA GLY A 45 11.57 6.13 10.97
C GLY A 45 10.30 5.31 10.79
N LEU A 46 10.04 4.39 11.73
CA LEU A 46 8.85 3.56 11.74
C LEU A 46 8.24 3.57 13.13
N GLU A 47 6.96 3.92 13.22
CA GLU A 47 6.22 4.01 14.47
C GLU A 47 4.89 3.26 14.35
N MET A 48 4.46 2.66 15.47
CA MET A 48 3.18 1.97 15.61
C MET A 48 2.28 2.78 16.55
N LEU A 49 0.99 2.85 16.22
CA LEU A 49 0.00 3.45 17.10
C LEU A 49 -0.35 2.46 18.23
N GLN A 50 -0.03 2.82 19.46
CA GLN A 50 -0.30 2.04 20.66
C GLN A 50 -1.02 2.94 21.68
N ASP A 51 -2.19 2.55 22.15
CA ASP A 51 -3.00 3.28 23.14
C ASP A 51 -3.22 4.77 22.80
N GLY A 52 -3.28 5.10 21.50
CA GLY A 52 -3.47 6.46 21.01
C GLY A 52 -2.17 7.27 20.85
N GLU A 53 -1.02 6.69 21.13
CA GLU A 53 0.29 7.32 20.98
C GLU A 53 1.15 6.63 19.91
N TRP A 54 1.96 7.39 19.20
CA TRP A 54 2.92 6.87 18.24
C TRP A 54 4.20 6.46 18.95
N VAL A 55 4.51 5.17 18.91
CA VAL A 55 5.68 4.57 19.54
C VAL A 55 6.62 4.01 18.48
N ALA A 56 7.91 4.31 18.60
CA ALA A 56 8.92 3.78 17.67
C ALA A 56 8.92 2.25 17.71
N VAL A 57 8.93 1.62 16.53
CA VAL A 57 9.08 0.18 16.40
C VAL A 57 10.49 -0.20 16.80
N GLU A 58 10.64 -1.18 17.67
CA GLU A 58 11.95 -1.65 18.14
C GLU A 58 12.68 -2.41 17.03
N LEU A 59 13.98 -2.13 16.90
CA LEU A 59 14.86 -2.87 16.01
C LEU A 59 15.08 -4.28 16.51
N LEU A 60 15.19 -5.24 15.61
CA LEU A 60 15.67 -6.56 15.93
C LEU A 60 17.10 -6.49 16.51
N PRO A 61 17.48 -7.39 17.43
CA PRO A 61 18.85 -7.48 17.91
C PRO A 61 19.82 -7.65 16.75
N MET A 62 20.79 -6.77 16.63
CA MET A 62 21.82 -6.81 15.59
C MET A 62 23.21 -6.88 16.22
N GLU A 63 24.09 -7.65 15.58
CA GLU A 63 25.49 -7.78 16.04
C GLU A 63 26.36 -6.57 15.62
N TYR A 64 25.83 -5.70 14.72
CA TYR A 64 26.55 -4.57 14.15
C TYR A 64 25.75 -3.28 14.31
N GLU A 65 26.46 -2.16 14.41
CA GLU A 65 25.81 -0.85 14.35
C GLU A 65 25.17 -0.63 12.97
N LEU A 66 23.93 -0.15 12.99
CA LEU A 66 23.20 0.19 11.78
C LEU A 66 23.83 1.44 11.13
N ALA A 67 24.42 1.27 9.96
CA ALA A 67 24.93 2.37 9.16
C ALA A 67 23.96 2.69 8.02
N TRP A 68 23.50 3.95 8.00
CA TRP A 68 22.75 4.48 6.87
C TRP A 68 23.70 5.08 5.83
N THR A 69 23.35 4.91 4.56
CA THR A 69 24.16 5.52 3.49
C THR A 69 24.01 7.05 3.53
N SER A 70 25.11 7.75 3.24
CA SER A 70 25.11 9.22 3.17
C SER A 70 24.63 9.76 1.81
N GLU A 71 23.95 8.94 1.01
CA GLU A 71 23.44 9.35 -0.29
C GLU A 71 22.30 10.35 -0.14
N ALA A 72 22.38 11.42 -0.93
CA ALA A 72 21.31 12.39 -1.05
C ALA A 72 20.40 12.00 -2.22
N TRP A 73 19.14 11.75 -1.94
CA TRP A 73 18.11 11.48 -2.94
C TRP A 73 17.34 12.75 -3.23
N MET A 74 17.41 13.20 -4.46
CA MET A 74 16.76 14.44 -4.87
C MET A 74 15.24 14.26 -4.95
N ILE A 75 14.52 15.31 -4.51
CA ILE A 75 13.07 15.42 -4.66
C ILE A 75 12.81 16.51 -5.71
N PRO A 76 12.51 16.12 -6.97
CA PRO A 76 12.29 17.10 -8.03
C PRO A 76 11.05 17.95 -7.78
N ASN A 77 11.10 19.20 -8.19
CA ASN A 77 9.97 20.11 -8.10
C ASN A 77 8.83 19.70 -9.04
N ASN A 78 7.59 19.82 -8.56
CA ASN A 78 6.37 19.49 -9.28
C ASN A 78 6.38 18.07 -9.88
N ALA A 79 6.89 17.12 -9.11
CA ALA A 79 7.04 15.74 -9.52
C ALA A 79 6.68 14.76 -8.39
N GLU A 80 6.54 13.51 -8.80
CA GLU A 80 6.38 12.38 -7.90
C GLU A 80 7.63 11.51 -7.95
N THR A 81 8.08 11.06 -6.80
CA THR A 81 9.23 10.17 -6.63
C THR A 81 8.85 9.01 -5.71
N GLU A 82 9.31 7.82 -6.02
CA GLU A 82 9.00 6.61 -5.28
C GLU A 82 10.26 5.99 -4.70
N TRP A 83 10.15 5.49 -3.47
CA TRP A 83 11.22 4.75 -2.81
C TRP A 83 10.68 3.44 -2.23
N GLU A 84 11.27 2.34 -2.65
CA GLU A 84 11.00 1.05 -2.07
C GLU A 84 11.72 0.91 -0.73
N VAL A 85 10.99 0.49 0.29
CA VAL A 85 11.49 0.24 1.64
C VAL A 85 11.23 -1.21 2.01
N ASN A 86 12.28 -1.94 2.34
CA ASN A 86 12.19 -3.27 2.93
C ASN A 86 12.85 -3.24 4.30
N TRP A 87 12.07 -3.54 5.31
CA TRP A 87 12.52 -3.51 6.71
C TRP A 87 12.67 -4.89 7.34
N SER A 88 12.54 -5.97 6.58
CA SER A 88 12.59 -7.35 7.10
C SER A 88 13.84 -7.64 7.93
N ARG A 89 14.98 -7.05 7.57
CA ARG A 89 16.24 -7.22 8.31
C ARG A 89 16.31 -6.36 9.58
N LEU A 90 15.58 -5.25 9.63
CA LEU A 90 15.63 -4.29 10.74
C LEU A 90 14.56 -4.59 11.78
N TYR A 91 13.36 -4.90 11.35
CA TYR A 91 12.17 -5.05 12.18
C TYR A 91 11.49 -6.41 12.04
N GLY A 92 11.90 -7.24 11.06
CA GLY A 92 11.19 -8.47 10.72
C GLY A 92 9.88 -8.21 10.00
N GLU A 93 8.93 -9.12 10.16
CA GLU A 93 7.55 -8.94 9.72
C GLU A 93 6.77 -8.24 10.84
N LEU A 94 6.15 -7.12 10.50
CA LEU A 94 5.33 -6.37 11.44
C LEU A 94 3.98 -7.04 11.63
N PRO A 95 3.44 -7.09 12.85
CA PRO A 95 2.09 -7.57 13.11
C PRO A 95 1.02 -6.60 12.56
N ALA A 96 -0.23 -7.05 12.55
CA ALA A 96 -1.35 -6.19 12.23
C ALA A 96 -1.41 -4.98 13.16
N GLY A 97 -1.77 -3.84 12.62
CA GLY A 97 -1.85 -2.59 13.37
C GLY A 97 -1.77 -1.36 12.48
N SER A 98 -1.93 -0.20 13.08
CA SER A 98 -1.77 1.09 12.43
C SER A 98 -0.35 1.61 12.63
N TYR A 99 0.28 2.00 11.54
CA TYR A 99 1.67 2.43 11.50
C TYR A 99 1.82 3.75 10.78
N ARG A 100 2.95 4.40 10.98
CA ARG A 100 3.41 5.48 10.12
C ARG A 100 4.91 5.35 9.85
N ILE A 101 5.28 5.66 8.62
CA ILE A 101 6.67 5.77 8.20
C ILE A 101 7.03 7.25 8.05
N SER A 102 8.24 7.62 8.42
CA SER A 102 8.73 8.99 8.32
C SER A 102 9.99 9.11 7.48
N LYS A 103 10.12 10.25 6.83
CA LYS A 103 11.33 10.67 6.11
C LYS A 103 11.70 12.07 6.54
N SER A 104 12.98 12.28 6.79
CA SER A 104 13.55 13.62 6.97
C SER A 104 13.88 14.21 5.59
N VAL A 105 13.30 15.35 5.28
CA VAL A 105 13.55 16.09 4.04
C VAL A 105 14.32 17.35 4.37
N MET A 106 15.32 17.64 3.58
CA MET A 106 16.20 18.79 3.70
C MET A 106 15.97 19.77 2.54
N ASP A 107 15.78 21.03 2.84
CA ASP A 107 15.85 22.14 1.86
C ASP A 107 17.28 22.66 1.87
N PHE A 108 18.11 22.16 0.95
CA PHE A 108 19.55 22.34 0.92
C PHE A 108 19.96 23.51 0.02
N ARG A 109 20.59 24.50 0.60
CA ARG A 109 21.15 25.69 -0.09
C ARG A 109 22.67 25.64 -0.19
N GLY A 110 23.30 24.85 0.67
CA GLY A 110 24.76 24.72 0.73
C GLY A 110 25.21 24.04 2.03
N THR A 111 26.51 23.76 2.12
CA THR A 111 27.09 23.14 3.31
C THR A 111 26.93 24.06 4.52
N GLY A 112 26.22 23.59 5.54
CA GLY A 112 25.89 24.34 6.75
C GLY A 112 24.73 25.33 6.59
N ASP A 113 24.11 25.40 5.41
CA ASP A 113 22.93 26.20 5.13
C ASP A 113 21.80 25.33 4.57
N TYR A 114 20.95 24.83 5.47
CA TYR A 114 19.80 23.98 5.14
C TYR A 114 18.77 24.01 6.28
N ASP A 115 17.53 23.74 5.93
CA ASP A 115 16.45 23.47 6.87
C ASP A 115 16.01 22.01 6.74
N THR A 116 15.50 21.44 7.82
CA THR A 116 15.06 20.04 7.83
C THR A 116 13.65 19.93 8.40
N LYS A 117 12.81 19.11 7.75
CA LYS A 117 11.47 18.75 8.22
C LYS A 117 11.27 17.26 8.14
N THR A 118 10.48 16.72 9.08
CA THR A 118 10.06 15.34 9.05
C THR A 118 8.63 15.23 8.53
N TYR A 119 8.43 14.37 7.54
CA TYR A 119 7.15 14.06 6.95
C TYR A 119 6.75 12.64 7.28
N TYR A 120 5.46 12.41 7.41
CA TYR A 120 4.89 11.12 7.80
C TYR A 120 3.88 10.64 6.78
N ALA A 121 3.84 9.31 6.57
CA ALA A 121 2.78 8.63 5.83
C ALA A 121 2.24 7.47 6.67
N GLY A 122 0.93 7.45 6.90
CA GLY A 122 0.26 6.37 7.62
C GLY A 122 -0.03 5.18 6.72
N PHE A 123 -0.08 3.98 7.33
CA PHE A 123 -0.52 2.76 6.69
C PHE A 123 -1.03 1.76 7.74
N ASP A 124 -1.89 0.85 7.30
CA ASP A 124 -2.41 -0.22 8.15
C ASP A 124 -1.93 -1.58 7.64
N LEU A 125 -1.57 -2.44 8.56
CA LEU A 125 -1.37 -3.86 8.32
C LEU A 125 -2.53 -4.63 8.93
N VAL A 126 -3.12 -5.50 8.13
CA VAL A 126 -4.15 -6.42 8.58
C VAL A 126 -3.53 -7.81 8.76
N ASP A 127 -3.97 -8.55 9.75
CA ASP A 127 -3.51 -9.93 9.93
C ASP A 127 -3.85 -10.77 8.71
N ALA A 128 -2.84 -11.39 8.12
CA ALA A 128 -3.09 -12.43 7.11
C ALA A 128 -3.88 -13.63 7.68
N ALA A 129 -3.90 -13.77 9.01
CA ALA A 129 -4.73 -14.76 9.71
C ALA A 129 -6.21 -14.37 9.77
N ASP A 130 -6.53 -13.10 9.53
CA ASP A 130 -7.91 -12.62 9.40
C ASP A 130 -8.47 -12.80 7.98
N THR A 131 -7.65 -13.21 7.02
CA THR A 131 -8.14 -14.02 5.93
C THR A 131 -8.49 -15.38 6.54
N SER A 132 -9.65 -15.48 7.20
CA SER A 132 -10.20 -16.77 7.57
C SER A 132 -10.03 -17.68 6.35
N ASN A 133 -9.56 -18.90 6.52
CA ASN A 133 -9.46 -19.92 5.47
C ASN A 133 -10.85 -20.27 4.84
N VAL A 134 -11.75 -19.30 4.80
CA VAL A 134 -13.00 -19.37 4.09
C VAL A 134 -12.68 -18.93 2.66
N SER A 135 -12.45 -19.91 1.81
CA SER A 135 -12.43 -19.69 0.37
C SER A 135 -13.82 -19.95 -0.15
N TYR A 136 -14.30 -19.09 -1.03
CA TYR A 136 -15.42 -19.44 -1.89
C TYR A 136 -14.89 -20.37 -2.98
N GLU A 137 -15.42 -21.59 -3.00
CA GLU A 137 -15.11 -22.57 -4.03
C GLU A 137 -16.38 -22.84 -4.87
N HIS A 138 -16.24 -22.76 -6.17
CA HIS A 138 -17.30 -23.14 -7.08
C HIS A 138 -17.01 -24.51 -7.70
N ASP A 139 -17.89 -25.48 -7.49
CA ASP A 139 -17.70 -26.88 -7.86
C ASP A 139 -17.52 -27.16 -9.36
N GLY A 140 -17.76 -26.22 -10.23
CA GLY A 140 -17.63 -26.38 -11.67
C GLY A 140 -16.38 -25.83 -12.33
N PHE A 141 -15.67 -24.91 -11.70
CA PHE A 141 -14.64 -24.11 -12.39
C PHE A 141 -13.30 -24.02 -11.67
N GLY A 142 -13.15 -24.63 -10.51
CA GLY A 142 -11.89 -24.65 -9.77
C GLY A 142 -11.39 -23.26 -9.35
N VAL A 143 -12.31 -22.29 -9.20
CA VAL A 143 -11.98 -20.95 -8.74
C VAL A 143 -12.14 -20.90 -7.24
N SER A 144 -11.04 -20.59 -6.55
CA SER A 144 -11.01 -20.32 -5.11
C SER A 144 -10.72 -18.84 -4.90
N VAL A 145 -11.60 -18.16 -4.19
CA VAL A 145 -11.41 -16.75 -3.82
C VAL A 145 -11.27 -16.67 -2.31
N PRO A 146 -10.11 -16.26 -1.78
CA PRO A 146 -9.97 -16.05 -0.34
C PRO A 146 -10.89 -14.90 0.09
N LEU A 147 -11.70 -15.15 1.11
CA LEU A 147 -12.57 -14.13 1.70
C LEU A 147 -11.84 -13.44 2.85
N LEU A 148 -11.89 -12.14 2.88
CA LEU A 148 -11.41 -11.35 4.02
C LEU A 148 -12.33 -11.59 5.22
N SER A 149 -11.76 -11.65 6.42
CA SER A 149 -12.56 -11.73 7.65
C SER A 149 -13.52 -10.56 7.74
N GLY A 150 -14.75 -10.84 8.17
CA GLY A 150 -15.81 -9.82 8.24
C GLY A 150 -16.41 -9.44 6.88
N TRP A 151 -16.06 -10.16 5.81
CA TRP A 151 -16.72 -10.00 4.51
C TRP A 151 -17.79 -11.07 4.32
N GLU A 152 -18.88 -10.71 3.68
CA GLU A 152 -19.94 -11.61 3.25
C GLU A 152 -19.98 -11.68 1.72
N TYR A 153 -20.53 -12.75 1.20
CA TYR A 153 -20.70 -12.93 -0.23
C TYR A 153 -22.10 -13.47 -0.56
N LYS A 154 -22.54 -13.22 -1.76
CA LYS A 154 -23.72 -13.85 -2.37
C LYS A 154 -23.37 -14.37 -3.76
N VAL A 155 -24.04 -15.44 -4.14
CA VAL A 155 -23.92 -16.06 -5.46
C VAL A 155 -25.24 -15.90 -6.19
N GLU A 156 -25.18 -15.45 -7.44
CA GLU A 156 -26.34 -15.36 -8.32
C GLU A 156 -26.08 -16.20 -9.57
N GLU A 157 -26.94 -17.16 -9.83
CA GLU A 157 -26.94 -17.95 -11.07
C GLU A 157 -27.72 -17.21 -12.14
N TYR A 158 -27.09 -16.92 -13.28
CA TYR A 158 -27.74 -16.21 -14.39
C TYR A 158 -28.21 -17.10 -15.52
N SER A 159 -27.82 -18.39 -15.51
CA SER A 159 -28.25 -19.36 -16.50
C SER A 159 -28.84 -20.62 -15.85
N ALA A 160 -29.87 -21.21 -16.50
CA ALA A 160 -30.52 -22.41 -16.02
C ALA A 160 -29.63 -23.65 -16.02
N ASP A 161 -28.48 -23.59 -16.68
CA ASP A 161 -27.48 -24.66 -16.76
C ASP A 161 -26.34 -24.48 -15.75
N GLY A 162 -26.40 -23.43 -14.91
CA GLY A 162 -25.38 -23.12 -13.90
C GLY A 162 -24.03 -22.67 -14.47
N MET A 163 -23.97 -22.34 -15.78
CA MET A 163 -22.70 -21.97 -16.43
C MET A 163 -22.37 -20.49 -16.39
N SER A 164 -23.34 -19.65 -16.07
CA SER A 164 -23.13 -18.20 -15.88
C SER A 164 -23.57 -17.83 -14.49
N TYR A 165 -22.68 -17.25 -13.71
CA TYR A 165 -22.97 -16.81 -12.35
C TYR A 165 -22.20 -15.54 -12.00
N GLY A 166 -22.71 -14.81 -11.02
CA GLY A 166 -22.03 -13.70 -10.39
C GLY A 166 -21.75 -14.02 -8.93
N VAL A 167 -20.66 -13.48 -8.44
CA VAL A 167 -20.33 -13.47 -7.02
C VAL A 167 -20.12 -12.04 -6.61
N SER A 168 -20.83 -11.61 -5.57
CA SER A 168 -20.74 -10.28 -5.03
C SER A 168 -20.17 -10.35 -3.62
N PHE A 169 -19.30 -9.44 -3.27
CA PHE A 169 -18.63 -9.37 -1.99
C PHE A 169 -18.85 -8.00 -1.36
N ARG A 170 -18.94 -7.95 -0.03
CA ARG A 170 -18.94 -6.69 0.75
C ARG A 170 -18.44 -6.91 2.17
N PRO A 171 -17.93 -5.88 2.86
CA PRO A 171 -17.77 -5.91 4.31
C PRO A 171 -19.14 -6.13 4.97
N ALA A 172 -19.20 -6.95 6.01
CA ALA A 172 -20.45 -7.23 6.71
C ALA A 172 -21.01 -5.95 7.35
N GLY A 173 -22.28 -5.65 7.05
CA GLY A 173 -22.97 -4.48 7.58
C GLY A 173 -22.77 -3.17 6.80
N GLU A 174 -21.95 -3.17 5.74
CA GLU A 174 -21.77 -2.02 4.86
C GLU A 174 -22.73 -2.08 3.66
N ASP A 175 -23.07 -0.90 3.13
CA ASP A 175 -23.86 -0.78 1.91
C ASP A 175 -22.94 -0.84 0.68
N GLY A 176 -23.43 -1.52 -0.36
CA GLY A 176 -22.71 -1.68 -1.63
C GLY A 176 -22.03 -3.04 -1.76
N TRP A 177 -22.00 -3.55 -2.99
CA TRP A 177 -21.39 -4.83 -3.36
C TRP A 177 -20.33 -4.62 -4.42
N ILE A 178 -19.27 -5.40 -4.35
CA ILE A 178 -18.29 -5.54 -5.43
C ILE A 178 -18.70 -6.78 -6.22
N ASP A 179 -19.12 -6.59 -7.45
CA ASP A 179 -19.70 -7.65 -8.28
C ASP A 179 -18.66 -8.20 -9.26
N PHE A 180 -18.52 -9.53 -9.26
CA PHE A 180 -17.75 -10.27 -10.25
C PHE A 180 -18.72 -11.14 -11.04
N GLN A 181 -18.70 -11.02 -12.37
CA GLN A 181 -19.50 -11.84 -13.26
C GLN A 181 -18.58 -12.78 -14.02
N TYR A 182 -18.94 -14.05 -14.03
CA TYR A 182 -18.26 -15.08 -14.80
C TYR A 182 -19.14 -15.49 -15.99
N TRP A 183 -18.57 -15.32 -17.17
CA TRP A 183 -19.17 -15.78 -18.42
C TRP A 183 -18.22 -16.78 -19.06
N PRO A 184 -18.54 -18.10 -19.07
CA PRO A 184 -17.70 -19.04 -19.80
C PRO A 184 -17.80 -18.70 -21.29
N THR A 185 -16.73 -18.22 -21.86
CA THR A 185 -16.61 -18.13 -23.32
C THR A 185 -16.32 -19.53 -23.83
N PHE A 186 -17.34 -20.21 -24.32
CA PHE A 186 -17.14 -21.42 -25.11
C PHE A 186 -16.37 -21.01 -26.35
N GLY A 187 -15.15 -21.49 -26.49
CA GLY A 187 -14.45 -21.42 -27.75
C GLY A 187 -15.33 -22.09 -28.78
N VAL A 188 -15.73 -21.37 -29.82
CA VAL A 188 -16.48 -21.95 -30.93
C VAL A 188 -15.63 -23.08 -31.47
N CYS A 189 -16.12 -24.34 -31.33
CA CYS A 189 -15.41 -25.48 -31.85
C CYS A 189 -15.10 -25.25 -33.32
N GLY A 190 -13.82 -25.15 -33.68
CA GLY A 190 -13.38 -25.01 -35.06
C GLY A 190 -12.72 -23.69 -35.46
N THR A 191 -12.64 -22.68 -34.59
CA THR A 191 -11.94 -21.40 -34.93
C THR A 191 -10.45 -21.44 -34.71
N GLY A 192 -9.95 -22.37 -33.89
CA GLY A 192 -8.51 -22.41 -33.51
C GLY A 192 -8.01 -21.18 -32.76
N LEU A 193 -8.90 -20.27 -32.35
CA LEU A 193 -8.55 -19.05 -31.63
C LEU A 193 -8.30 -19.35 -30.16
N SER A 194 -7.23 -18.78 -29.63
CA SER A 194 -6.92 -18.88 -28.20
C SER A 194 -7.68 -17.81 -27.39
N MET A 195 -7.85 -18.01 -26.09
CA MET A 195 -8.46 -17.04 -25.18
C MET A 195 -7.84 -15.62 -25.26
N LYS A 196 -6.62 -15.49 -25.76
CA LYS A 196 -5.95 -14.19 -25.98
C LYS A 196 -6.46 -13.40 -27.19
N GLU A 197 -7.21 -14.05 -28.06
CA GLU A 197 -7.71 -13.43 -29.30
C GLU A 197 -9.13 -12.90 -29.14
N PHE A 198 -9.74 -13.03 -27.95
CA PHE A 198 -11.06 -12.53 -27.58
C PHE A 198 -11.02 -11.36 -26.56
N GLY A 199 -9.83 -10.87 -26.20
CA GLY A 199 -9.63 -9.75 -25.28
C GLY A 199 -9.51 -8.40 -25.98
#